data_a616be73635ae4d9563399025a78b9af
#
_entry.id   a616be73635ae4d9563399025a78b9af
#
_cell.length_a   1.000
_cell.length_b   1.000
_cell.length_c   1.000
_cell.angle_alpha   90.00
_cell.angle_beta   90.00
_cell.angle_gamma   90.00
#
_symmetry.space_group_name_H-M   'P 1'
#
loop_
_entity.id
_entity.type
_entity.pdbx_description
1 polymer ?
#
loop_
_entity_poly.entity_id
_entity_poly.type
_entity_poly.pdbx_seq_one_letter_code
_entity_poly.pdbx_strand_id
1 'polypeptide(L)'
;MKAKNELRKMQRFALNKSKMNKISILLICIFLSVISCKKDDIYELNEIHANSYNANKNKLKTTNQYISVLYANLFQKALSANELVEISNCIESIGDKEIAHEVVISNFMNKSDVILPSDSLMRSDLNAFIEETYKRFYVRSITEAERKFFLDFFNNYPNLSAEMVYMAFSLSNEYQYY
;
A
#
# COMPACT_ATOMS: atom_id res chain seq x y z
N MET A 1 38.27 0.08 -80.20
CA MET A 1 38.26 1.08 -79.03
C MET A 1 36.90 1.33 -78.42
N LYS A 2 35.78 1.36 -79.19
CA LYS A 2 34.41 1.62 -78.72
C LYS A 2 33.88 0.58 -77.69
N ALA A 3 34.08 -0.70 -77.94
CA ALA A 3 33.55 -1.74 -77.05
C ALA A 3 34.09 -1.71 -75.62
N LYS A 4 35.35 -1.36 -75.45
CA LYS A 4 36.01 -1.27 -74.13
C LYS A 4 35.50 -0.10 -73.29
N ASN A 5 35.03 0.95 -73.93
CA ASN A 5 34.43 2.08 -73.24
C ASN A 5 33.01 1.81 -72.79
N GLU A 6 32.23 1.07 -73.55
CA GLU A 6 30.90 0.65 -73.18
C GLU A 6 30.92 -0.35 -71.99
N LEU A 7 31.86 -1.29 -71.99
CA LEU A 7 32.03 -2.19 -70.85
C LEU A 7 32.39 -1.44 -69.53
N ARG A 8 33.24 -0.42 -69.63
CA ARG A 8 33.58 0.41 -68.46
C ARG A 8 32.41 1.23 -67.95
N LYS A 9 31.52 1.72 -68.85
CA LYS A 9 30.28 2.42 -68.45
C LYS A 9 29.31 1.48 -67.75
N MET A 10 29.11 0.26 -68.26
CA MET A 10 28.23 -0.72 -67.61
C MET A 10 28.78 -1.15 -66.22
N GLN A 11 30.07 -1.35 -66.08
CA GLN A 11 30.67 -1.66 -64.79
C GLN A 11 30.51 -0.52 -63.78
N ARG A 12 30.66 0.74 -64.19
CA ARG A 12 30.43 1.90 -63.30
C ARG A 12 28.95 2.01 -62.93
N PHE A 13 28.03 1.69 -63.85
CA PHE A 13 26.58 1.70 -63.55
C PHE A 13 26.18 0.63 -62.55
N ALA A 14 26.73 -0.57 -62.69
CA ALA A 14 26.48 -1.70 -61.78
C ALA A 14 27.08 -1.43 -60.38
N LEU A 15 28.26 -0.84 -60.29
CA LEU A 15 28.91 -0.44 -59.03
C LEU A 15 28.13 0.69 -58.33
N ASN A 16 27.59 1.64 -59.08
CA ASN A 16 26.79 2.74 -58.54
C ASN A 16 25.44 2.25 -58.02
N LYS A 17 24.78 1.32 -58.75
CA LYS A 17 23.55 0.69 -58.30
C LYS A 17 23.73 -0.17 -57.04
N SER A 18 24.86 -0.87 -56.90
CA SER A 18 25.22 -1.64 -55.69
C SER A 18 25.48 -0.72 -54.46
N LYS A 19 26.15 0.43 -54.68
CA LYS A 19 26.34 1.42 -53.63
C LYS A 19 25.03 2.09 -53.16
N MET A 20 24.16 2.43 -54.13
CA MET A 20 22.84 2.99 -53.83
C MET A 20 21.97 2.05 -53.00
N ASN A 21 21.96 0.74 -53.36
CA ASN A 21 21.21 -0.23 -52.57
C ASN A 21 21.73 -0.38 -51.13
N LYS A 22 23.05 -0.34 -50.95
CA LYS A 22 23.64 -0.39 -49.58
C LYS A 22 23.32 0.82 -48.75
N ILE A 23 23.34 2.03 -49.32
CA ILE A 23 22.98 3.28 -48.66
C ILE A 23 21.48 3.32 -48.34
N SER A 24 20.62 2.83 -49.26
CA SER A 24 19.17 2.74 -49.01
C SER A 24 18.83 1.77 -47.88
N ILE A 25 19.52 0.63 -47.79
CA ILE A 25 19.34 -0.34 -46.72
C ILE A 25 19.80 0.27 -45.38
N LEU A 26 20.92 0.98 -45.35
CA LEU A 26 21.44 1.64 -44.16
C LEU A 26 20.48 2.73 -43.66
N LEU A 27 19.88 3.51 -44.57
CA LEU A 27 18.88 4.54 -44.22
C LEU A 27 17.59 3.91 -43.67
N ILE A 28 17.15 2.78 -44.23
CA ILE A 28 15.99 2.05 -43.71
C ILE A 28 16.25 1.48 -42.32
N CYS A 29 17.44 0.95 -42.07
CA CYS A 29 17.82 0.48 -40.70
C CYS A 29 17.87 1.62 -39.68
N ILE A 30 18.37 2.80 -40.07
CA ILE A 30 18.37 3.98 -39.20
C ILE A 30 16.95 4.48 -38.93
N PHE A 31 16.05 4.41 -39.92
CA PHE A 31 14.66 4.81 -39.75
C PHE A 31 13.88 3.84 -38.84
N LEU A 32 14.19 2.56 -38.87
CA LEU A 32 13.58 1.55 -38.00
C LEU A 32 14.07 1.64 -36.55
N SER A 33 15.25 2.17 -36.31
CA SER A 33 15.79 2.32 -34.94
C SER A 33 15.20 3.52 -34.18
N VAL A 34 14.57 4.48 -34.83
CA VAL A 34 13.92 5.63 -34.18
C VAL A 34 12.43 5.38 -33.88
N ILE A 35 11.86 4.25 -34.31
CA ILE A 35 10.46 3.86 -34.01
C ILE A 35 10.41 2.94 -32.76
N SER A 36 11.50 2.84 -31.99
CA SER A 36 11.42 2.27 -30.67
C SER A 36 10.73 3.30 -29.76
N CYS A 37 9.43 3.46 -29.95
CA CYS A 37 8.57 4.03 -28.92
C CYS A 37 8.75 3.15 -27.68
N LYS A 38 9.47 3.66 -26.68
CA LYS A 38 9.26 3.20 -25.33
C LYS A 38 7.78 3.44 -25.05
N LYS A 39 7.03 2.37 -24.97
CA LYS A 39 5.77 2.38 -24.27
C LYS A 39 6.16 2.68 -22.83
N ASP A 40 6.08 3.94 -22.44
CA ASP A 40 5.98 4.25 -21.03
C ASP A 40 4.69 3.53 -20.60
N ASP A 41 4.85 2.47 -19.82
CA ASP A 41 3.75 1.92 -19.08
C ASP A 41 3.29 3.06 -18.17
N ILE A 42 2.33 3.83 -18.66
CA ILE A 42 1.55 4.73 -17.82
C ILE A 42 0.80 3.74 -16.92
N TYR A 43 1.38 3.50 -15.74
CA TYR A 43 0.60 3.00 -14.64
C TYR A 43 -0.41 4.11 -14.34
N GLU A 44 -1.57 4.07 -14.99
CA GLU A 44 -2.75 4.65 -14.39
C GLU A 44 -2.87 3.96 -13.04
N LEU A 45 -2.33 4.62 -12.03
CA LEU A 45 -2.85 4.44 -10.69
C LEU A 45 -4.30 4.88 -10.82
N ASN A 46 -5.16 3.93 -11.21
CA ASN A 46 -6.56 4.07 -10.87
C ASN A 46 -6.52 4.47 -9.41
N GLU A 47 -6.98 5.67 -9.10
CA GLU A 47 -7.21 6.06 -7.73
C GLU A 47 -8.02 4.91 -7.17
N ILE A 48 -7.33 4.02 -6.47
CA ILE A 48 -8.00 3.05 -5.62
C ILE A 48 -8.62 3.97 -4.60
N HIS A 49 -9.86 4.36 -4.88
CA HIS A 49 -10.67 4.98 -3.86
C HIS A 49 -10.66 3.98 -2.72
N ALA A 50 -9.84 4.24 -1.71
CA ALA A 50 -9.82 3.51 -0.45
C ALA A 50 -11.19 3.58 0.25
N ASN A 51 -12.20 4.07 -0.44
CA ASN A 51 -13.58 4.30 -0.09
C ASN A 51 -14.52 3.17 -0.52
N SER A 52 -14.00 2.02 -0.87
CA SER A 52 -14.86 0.87 -1.06
C SER A 52 -15.45 0.50 0.31
N TYR A 53 -16.67 0.93 0.56
CA TYR A 53 -17.51 0.44 1.66
C TYR A 53 -17.66 -1.10 1.67
N ASN A 54 -17.19 -1.75 0.63
CA ASN A 54 -17.24 -3.17 0.34
C ASN A 54 -15.86 -3.77 0.09
N ALA A 55 -14.81 -3.29 0.74
CA ALA A 55 -13.65 -4.14 0.93
C ALA A 55 -14.15 -5.33 1.77
N ASN A 56 -14.54 -6.41 1.10
CA ASN A 56 -14.93 -7.65 1.76
C ASN A 56 -13.71 -8.16 2.53
N LYS A 57 -13.58 -7.70 3.77
CA LYS A 57 -12.60 -8.20 4.72
C LYS A 57 -13.03 -9.61 5.10
N ASN A 58 -12.61 -10.58 4.33
CA ASN A 58 -13.03 -11.98 4.49
C ASN A 58 -11.87 -12.90 4.86
N LYS A 59 -10.65 -12.36 4.94
CA LYS A 59 -9.45 -13.12 5.27
C LYS A 59 -8.96 -12.79 6.67
N LEU A 60 -9.01 -13.77 7.55
CA LEU A 60 -8.52 -13.64 8.92
C LEU A 60 -7.00 -13.42 8.92
N LYS A 61 -6.52 -12.48 9.70
CA LYS A 61 -5.09 -12.27 9.94
C LYS A 61 -4.51 -13.45 10.69
N THR A 62 -3.31 -13.88 10.31
CA THR A 62 -2.51 -14.78 11.16
C THR A 62 -2.05 -14.03 12.42
N THR A 63 -1.66 -14.75 13.47
CA THR A 63 -1.10 -14.16 14.70
C THR A 63 0.02 -13.17 14.39
N ASN A 64 0.97 -13.54 13.53
CA ASN A 64 2.09 -12.67 13.15
C ASN A 64 1.62 -11.41 12.40
N GLN A 65 0.64 -11.53 11.51
CA GLN A 65 0.07 -10.40 10.79
C GLN A 65 -0.66 -9.45 11.73
N TYR A 66 -1.46 -10.01 12.66
CA TYR A 66 -2.15 -9.24 13.68
C TYR A 66 -1.17 -8.41 14.53
N ILE A 67 -0.14 -9.06 15.09
CA ILE A 67 0.87 -8.40 15.90
C ILE A 67 1.61 -7.31 15.10
N SER A 68 2.06 -7.63 13.88
CA SER A 68 2.82 -6.70 13.06
C SER A 68 2.01 -5.46 12.68
N VAL A 69 0.74 -5.63 12.30
CA VAL A 69 -0.16 -4.52 11.94
C VAL A 69 -0.52 -3.71 13.19
N LEU A 70 -0.80 -4.36 14.32
CA LEU A 70 -1.09 -3.70 15.58
C LEU A 70 0.08 -2.83 16.03
N TYR A 71 1.29 -3.38 15.99
CA TYR A 71 2.49 -2.64 16.36
C TYR A 71 2.74 -1.44 15.43
N ALA A 72 2.60 -1.64 14.12
CA ALA A 72 2.72 -0.56 13.15
C ALA A 72 1.67 0.55 13.39
N ASN A 73 0.44 0.18 13.72
CA ASN A 73 -0.62 1.14 14.03
C ASN A 73 -0.34 1.93 15.31
N LEU A 74 0.25 1.31 16.33
CA LEU A 74 0.48 1.96 17.62
C LEU A 74 1.80 2.73 17.70
N PHE A 75 2.83 2.29 16.98
CA PHE A 75 4.18 2.85 17.10
C PHE A 75 4.71 3.50 15.82
N GLN A 76 4.01 3.36 14.69
CA GLN A 76 4.41 3.83 13.35
C GLN A 76 5.83 3.35 12.94
N LYS A 77 6.20 2.18 13.39
CA LYS A 77 7.46 1.49 13.07
C LYS A 77 7.26 -0.01 13.00
N ALA A 78 8.20 -0.71 12.37
CA ALA A 78 8.18 -2.16 12.32
C ALA A 78 8.64 -2.78 13.65
N LEU A 79 8.02 -3.90 14.02
CA LEU A 79 8.48 -4.74 15.13
C LEU A 79 9.70 -5.53 14.68
N SER A 80 10.64 -5.79 15.57
CA SER A 80 11.78 -6.67 15.28
C SER A 80 11.33 -8.13 15.14
N ALA A 81 12.06 -8.91 14.35
CA ALA A 81 11.72 -10.32 14.13
C ALA A 81 11.73 -11.15 15.45
N ASN A 82 12.66 -10.85 16.35
CA ASN A 82 12.74 -11.54 17.64
C ASN A 82 11.54 -11.23 18.54
N GLU A 83 11.19 -9.96 18.67
CA GLU A 83 10.00 -9.55 19.44
C GLU A 83 8.71 -10.13 18.84
N LEU A 84 8.61 -10.19 17.50
CA LEU A 84 7.46 -10.80 16.84
C LEU A 84 7.30 -12.27 17.24
N VAL A 85 8.38 -13.03 17.24
CA VAL A 85 8.38 -14.44 17.64
C VAL A 85 8.00 -14.59 19.12
N GLU A 86 8.56 -13.78 20.00
CA GLU A 86 8.26 -13.81 21.44
C GLU A 86 6.78 -13.53 21.73
N ILE A 87 6.23 -12.48 21.12
CA ILE A 87 4.83 -12.11 21.30
C ILE A 87 3.90 -13.15 20.67
N SER A 88 4.27 -13.67 19.49
CA SER A 88 3.51 -14.76 18.85
C SER A 88 3.43 -15.98 19.72
N ASN A 89 4.56 -16.42 20.29
CA ASN A 89 4.59 -17.54 21.22
C ASN A 89 3.74 -17.28 22.47
N CYS A 90 3.75 -16.05 22.98
CA CYS A 90 2.89 -15.67 24.10
C CYS A 90 1.41 -15.83 23.74
N ILE A 91 0.96 -15.29 22.61
CA ILE A 91 -0.44 -15.44 22.15
C ILE A 91 -0.79 -16.92 21.92
N GLU A 92 0.11 -17.69 21.29
CA GLU A 92 -0.15 -19.12 21.01
C GLU A 92 -0.21 -19.97 22.28
N SER A 93 0.50 -19.57 23.34
CA SER A 93 0.50 -20.29 24.63
C SER A 93 -0.78 -20.09 25.45
N ILE A 94 -1.55 -19.02 25.16
CA ILE A 94 -2.81 -18.71 25.84
C ILE A 94 -3.96 -19.39 25.08
N GLY A 95 -4.75 -20.21 25.76
CA GLY A 95 -5.86 -20.95 25.15
C GLY A 95 -6.96 -20.03 24.62
N ASP A 96 -7.26 -18.96 25.37
CA ASP A 96 -8.23 -17.94 24.97
C ASP A 96 -7.53 -16.82 24.18
N LYS A 97 -7.83 -16.74 22.88
CA LYS A 97 -7.19 -15.77 21.98
C LYS A 97 -7.69 -14.34 22.21
N GLU A 98 -8.91 -14.15 22.70
CA GLU A 98 -9.42 -12.81 23.03
C GLU A 98 -8.63 -12.23 24.20
N ILE A 99 -8.47 -13.00 25.27
CA ILE A 99 -7.64 -12.64 26.42
C ILE A 99 -6.19 -12.41 26.00
N ALA A 100 -5.63 -13.25 25.13
CA ALA A 100 -4.28 -13.11 24.63
C ALA A 100 -4.08 -11.78 23.90
N HIS A 101 -5.02 -11.37 23.05
CA HIS A 101 -5.00 -10.09 22.36
C HIS A 101 -5.13 -8.93 23.34
N GLU A 102 -6.02 -9.00 24.33
CA GLU A 102 -6.16 -7.96 25.36
C GLU A 102 -4.85 -7.74 26.12
N VAL A 103 -4.18 -8.82 26.53
CA VAL A 103 -2.89 -8.75 27.23
C VAL A 103 -1.82 -8.07 26.37
N VAL A 104 -1.72 -8.44 25.09
CA VAL A 104 -0.72 -7.84 24.19
C VAL A 104 -1.02 -6.36 23.93
N ILE A 105 -2.28 -5.99 23.67
CA ILE A 105 -2.67 -4.60 23.46
C ILE A 105 -2.39 -3.79 24.71
N SER A 106 -2.80 -4.25 25.89
CA SER A 106 -2.56 -3.57 27.16
C SER A 106 -1.05 -3.37 27.41
N ASN A 107 -0.24 -4.37 27.09
CA ASN A 107 1.23 -4.25 27.19
C ASN A 107 1.77 -3.19 26.25
N PHE A 108 1.29 -3.11 25.01
CA PHE A 108 1.69 -2.11 24.04
C PHE A 108 1.26 -0.70 24.45
N MET A 109 0.05 -0.54 24.97
CA MET A 109 -0.46 0.77 25.44
C MET A 109 0.35 1.32 26.63
N ASN A 110 0.95 0.47 27.44
CA ASN A 110 1.78 0.85 28.56
C ASN A 110 3.23 1.20 28.18
N LYS A 111 3.63 1.04 26.92
CA LYS A 111 4.98 1.42 26.47
C LYS A 111 5.07 2.95 26.32
N SER A 112 6.20 3.53 26.72
CA SER A 112 6.43 4.99 26.69
C SER A 112 6.51 5.60 25.29
N ASP A 113 6.70 4.77 24.26
CA ASP A 113 6.84 5.17 22.86
C ASP A 113 5.59 4.90 22.01
N VAL A 114 4.48 4.54 22.67
CA VAL A 114 3.18 4.39 21.99
C VAL A 114 2.68 5.77 21.51
N ILE A 115 2.16 5.79 20.29
CA ILE A 115 1.65 7.03 19.68
C ILE A 115 0.13 7.09 19.85
N LEU A 116 -0.27 7.71 20.95
CA LEU A 116 -1.68 7.98 21.30
C LEU A 116 -1.93 9.49 21.32
N PRO A 117 -3.06 9.96 20.79
CA PRO A 117 -3.49 11.33 21.03
C PRO A 117 -3.87 11.50 22.50
N SER A 118 -3.67 12.69 23.04
CA SER A 118 -4.20 13.00 24.37
C SER A 118 -5.73 13.06 24.34
N ASP A 119 -6.38 12.78 25.47
CA ASP A 119 -7.85 12.88 25.59
C ASP A 119 -8.35 14.29 25.28
N SER A 120 -7.56 15.31 25.62
CA SER A 120 -7.88 16.70 25.27
C SER A 120 -7.89 16.93 23.76
N LEU A 121 -6.88 16.39 23.04
CA LEU A 121 -6.80 16.49 21.59
C LEU A 121 -7.96 15.71 20.94
N MET A 122 -8.23 14.50 21.40
CA MET A 122 -9.37 13.70 20.94
C MET A 122 -10.69 14.48 21.07
N ARG A 123 -10.92 15.11 22.23
CA ARG A 123 -12.17 15.82 22.49
C ARG A 123 -12.27 17.17 21.80
N SER A 124 -11.17 17.76 21.37
CA SER A 124 -11.18 19.02 20.63
C SER A 124 -11.81 18.89 19.24
N ASP A 125 -11.67 17.73 18.60
CA ASP A 125 -12.31 17.40 17.31
C ASP A 125 -12.60 15.88 17.22
N LEU A 126 -13.75 15.48 17.77
CA LEU A 126 -14.19 14.08 17.76
C LEU A 126 -14.40 13.55 16.34
N ASN A 127 -14.82 14.40 15.40
CA ASN A 127 -15.05 13.95 14.02
C ASN A 127 -13.73 13.58 13.35
N ALA A 128 -12.72 14.44 13.44
CA ALA A 128 -11.40 14.14 12.90
C ALA A 128 -10.78 12.92 13.60
N PHE A 129 -10.86 12.83 14.92
CA PHE A 129 -10.33 11.70 15.68
C PHE A 129 -10.94 10.37 15.26
N ILE A 130 -12.27 10.29 15.13
CA ILE A 130 -12.95 9.05 14.73
C ILE A 130 -12.59 8.69 13.30
N GLU A 131 -12.58 9.66 12.38
CA GLU A 131 -12.21 9.45 10.97
C GLU A 131 -10.78 8.89 10.84
N GLU A 132 -9.81 9.49 11.54
CA GLU A 132 -8.43 9.02 11.56
C GLU A 132 -8.29 7.64 12.20
N THR A 133 -9.05 7.36 13.25
CA THR A 133 -9.08 6.04 13.90
C THR A 133 -9.56 4.96 12.93
N TYR A 134 -10.62 5.21 12.17
CA TYR A 134 -11.10 4.29 11.13
C TYR A 134 -10.06 4.06 10.05
N LYS A 135 -9.41 5.11 9.55
CA LYS A 135 -8.34 5.00 8.56
C LYS A 135 -7.15 4.21 9.10
N ARG A 136 -6.78 4.44 10.35
CA ARG A 136 -5.62 3.83 10.99
C ARG A 136 -5.82 2.34 11.26
N PHE A 137 -6.97 1.95 11.80
CA PHE A 137 -7.22 0.58 12.22
C PHE A 137 -7.96 -0.25 11.15
N TYR A 138 -8.90 0.35 10.44
CA TYR A 138 -9.73 -0.37 9.47
C TYR A 138 -9.38 -0.07 8.01
N VAL A 139 -8.49 0.89 7.76
CA VAL A 139 -8.05 1.26 6.39
C VAL A 139 -9.25 1.63 5.49
N ARG A 140 -10.27 2.25 6.05
CA ARG A 140 -11.46 2.74 5.34
C ARG A 140 -12.00 4.01 5.96
N SER A 141 -12.84 4.72 5.22
CA SER A 141 -13.61 5.82 5.77
C SER A 141 -14.74 5.32 6.66
N ILE A 142 -15.09 6.11 7.64
CA ILE A 142 -16.26 5.88 8.47
C ILE A 142 -17.56 6.18 7.70
N THR A 143 -18.61 5.41 7.92
CA THR A 143 -19.95 5.72 7.41
C THR A 143 -20.65 6.76 8.26
N GLU A 144 -21.65 7.45 7.71
CA GLU A 144 -22.42 8.44 8.48
C GLU A 144 -23.18 7.83 9.66
N ALA A 145 -23.65 6.59 9.52
CA ALA A 145 -24.31 5.88 10.61
C ALA A 145 -23.35 5.57 11.77
N GLU A 146 -22.13 5.10 11.45
CA GLU A 146 -21.08 4.85 12.44
C GLU A 146 -20.64 6.16 13.09
N ARG A 147 -20.44 7.21 12.30
CA ARG A 147 -20.07 8.54 12.78
C ARG A 147 -21.07 9.04 13.82
N LYS A 148 -22.35 9.00 13.48
CA LYS A 148 -23.42 9.40 14.39
C LYS A 148 -23.41 8.56 15.68
N PHE A 149 -23.27 7.23 15.55
CA PHE A 149 -23.18 6.33 16.69
C PHE A 149 -22.02 6.72 17.63
N PHE A 150 -20.83 6.94 17.09
CA PHE A 150 -19.67 7.29 17.91
C PHE A 150 -19.81 8.67 18.57
N LEU A 151 -20.32 9.67 17.85
CA LEU A 151 -20.56 10.99 18.46
C LEU A 151 -21.55 10.92 19.62
N ASP A 152 -22.64 10.20 19.46
CA ASP A 152 -23.62 9.96 20.52
C ASP A 152 -22.98 9.18 21.69
N PHE A 153 -22.16 8.18 21.37
CA PHE A 153 -21.43 7.40 22.37
C PHE A 153 -20.47 8.25 23.21
N PHE A 154 -19.62 9.08 22.57
CA PHE A 154 -18.72 9.99 23.26
C PHE A 154 -19.43 11.00 24.15
N ASN A 155 -20.59 11.48 23.72
CA ASN A 155 -21.42 12.39 24.52
C ASN A 155 -21.98 11.70 25.76
N ASN A 156 -22.36 10.43 25.66
CA ASN A 156 -22.92 9.66 26.77
C ASN A 156 -21.85 9.15 27.75
N TYR A 157 -20.60 9.02 27.29
CA TYR A 157 -19.47 8.51 28.08
C TYR A 157 -18.33 9.51 28.15
N PRO A 158 -18.44 10.54 29.01
CA PRO A 158 -17.44 11.63 29.09
C PRO A 158 -16.05 11.18 29.59
N ASN A 159 -15.97 10.01 30.25
CA ASN A 159 -14.73 9.46 30.79
C ASN A 159 -14.00 8.54 29.78
N LEU A 160 -14.50 8.40 28.56
CA LEU A 160 -13.86 7.60 27.54
C LEU A 160 -12.52 8.24 27.13
N SER A 161 -11.44 7.47 27.17
CA SER A 161 -10.09 7.91 26.77
C SER A 161 -9.77 7.46 25.33
N ALA A 162 -8.79 8.13 24.72
CA ALA A 162 -8.28 7.73 23.40
C ALA A 162 -7.68 6.31 23.42
N GLU A 163 -7.05 5.94 24.53
CA GLU A 163 -6.52 4.59 24.77
C GLU A 163 -7.64 3.54 24.72
N MET A 164 -8.75 3.78 25.43
CA MET A 164 -9.90 2.86 25.45
C MET A 164 -10.50 2.68 24.04
N VAL A 165 -10.57 3.77 23.27
CA VAL A 165 -11.04 3.69 21.88
C VAL A 165 -10.11 2.87 21.02
N TYR A 166 -8.80 3.11 21.06
CA TYR A 166 -7.83 2.34 20.30
C TYR A 166 -7.82 0.86 20.68
N MET A 167 -7.96 0.57 21.97
CA MET A 167 -8.10 -0.78 22.47
C MET A 167 -9.36 -1.47 21.89
N ALA A 168 -10.51 -0.79 21.93
CA ALA A 168 -11.76 -1.32 21.39
C ALA A 168 -11.67 -1.58 19.88
N PHE A 169 -11.04 -0.68 19.12
CA PHE A 169 -10.83 -0.89 17.67
C PHE A 169 -9.92 -2.07 17.40
N SER A 170 -8.83 -2.22 18.16
CA SER A 170 -7.86 -3.31 17.99
C SER A 170 -8.44 -4.69 18.33
N LEU A 171 -9.41 -4.76 19.24
CA LEU A 171 -10.09 -6.00 19.65
C LEU A 171 -11.31 -6.33 18.79
N SER A 172 -11.75 -5.39 17.95
CA SER A 172 -12.97 -5.59 17.16
C SER A 172 -12.83 -6.72 16.13
N ASN A 173 -13.96 -7.35 15.81
CA ASN A 173 -14.00 -8.38 14.76
C ASN A 173 -13.52 -7.83 13.42
N GLU A 174 -13.85 -6.58 13.06
CA GLU A 174 -13.39 -5.99 11.80
C GLU A 174 -11.87 -5.89 11.73
N TYR A 175 -11.21 -5.64 12.85
CA TYR A 175 -9.75 -5.55 12.89
C TYR A 175 -9.05 -6.89 12.70
N GLN A 176 -9.72 -7.99 13.01
CA GLN A 176 -9.16 -9.34 12.82
C GLN A 176 -9.05 -9.75 11.36
N TYR A 177 -9.77 -9.06 10.45
CA TYR A 177 -9.82 -9.38 9.03
C TYR A 177 -9.18 -8.29 8.17
N TYR A 178 -8.80 -8.65 6.90
CA TYR A 178 -8.34 -7.76 5.84
C TYR A 178 -8.78 -8.25 4.45
#